data_210538a2585d536d7adc9f09eb7d9a99
#
_entry.id   210538a2585d536d7adc9f09eb7d9a99
#
_cell.length_a   1.000
_cell.length_b   1.000
_cell.length_c   1.000
_cell.angle_alpha   90.00
_cell.angle_beta   90.00
_cell.angle_gamma   90.00
#
_symmetry.space_group_name_H-M   'P 1'
#
loop_
_entity.id
_entity.type
_entity.pdbx_description
1 polymer ?
#
loop_
_entity_poly.entity_id
_entity_poly.type
_entity_poly.pdbx_seq_one_letter_code
_entity_poly.pdbx_strand_id
1 'polypeptide(L)'
;QKMLWSGTLYMSDKHEISLSNPVSSMPNGIVLVFTEYADGAATDYSYSCHFVPRREVELHPGKSHVFITVAPKLGYFGTKYLYIDDTSIKGNALNIDENVKTSCGIVRNSKHFVLRHVIGV
;
A
#
# COMPACT_ATOMS: atom_id res chain seq x y z
N GLN A 1 15.21 11.49 5.28
CA GLN A 1 14.38 10.52 4.60
C GLN A 1 15.20 9.33 4.13
N LYS A 2 14.60 8.16 4.15
CA LYS A 2 15.29 6.94 3.79
C LYS A 2 14.36 5.99 3.05
N MET A 3 14.83 5.42 1.92
CA MET A 3 14.10 4.37 1.24
C MET A 3 14.20 3.08 2.07
N LEU A 4 13.07 2.61 2.61
CA LEU A 4 13.01 1.39 3.41
C LEU A 4 12.72 0.16 2.57
N TRP A 5 12.05 0.33 1.44
CA TRP A 5 11.76 -0.73 0.48
C TRP A 5 11.35 -0.13 -0.86
N SER A 6 11.69 -0.81 -1.93
CA SER A 6 11.29 -0.46 -3.30
C SER A 6 10.99 -1.73 -4.08
N GLY A 7 9.98 -1.70 -4.91
CA GLY A 7 9.57 -2.85 -5.69
C GLY A 7 8.26 -2.61 -6.43
N THR A 8 7.60 -3.69 -6.83
CA THR A 8 6.28 -3.66 -7.48
C THR A 8 5.50 -4.87 -7.01
N LEU A 9 4.65 -4.70 -6.02
CA LEU A 9 3.86 -5.79 -5.45
C LEU A 9 2.41 -5.36 -5.25
N TYR A 10 1.49 -6.25 -5.60
CA TYR A 10 0.07 -6.12 -5.25
C TYR A 10 -0.15 -6.16 -3.74
N MET A 11 0.75 -6.75 -3.03
CA MET A 11 0.63 -7.07 -1.61
C MET A 11 -0.54 -8.03 -1.35
N SER A 12 -0.53 -9.15 -2.07
CA SER A 12 -1.43 -10.27 -1.81
C SER A 12 -1.09 -10.94 -0.46
N ASP A 13 -1.87 -11.91 -0.05
CA ASP A 13 -1.64 -12.69 1.16
C ASP A 13 -0.32 -13.49 1.13
N LYS A 14 0.28 -13.65 -0.06
CA LYS A 14 1.58 -14.31 -0.26
C LYS A 14 2.77 -13.35 -0.23
N HIS A 15 2.52 -12.05 -0.11
CA HIS A 15 3.56 -11.04 -0.13
C HIS A 15 3.83 -10.50 1.27
N GLU A 16 5.10 -10.56 1.66
CA GLU A 16 5.61 -9.93 2.86
C GLU A 16 6.93 -9.26 2.51
N ILE A 17 7.07 -7.99 2.87
CA ILE A 17 8.30 -7.24 2.60
C ILE A 17 9.03 -6.97 3.91
N SER A 18 10.36 -7.00 3.83
CA SER A 18 11.24 -6.61 4.95
C SER A 18 11.72 -5.20 4.74
N LEU A 19 11.58 -4.37 5.76
CA LEU A 19 12.06 -2.99 5.73
C LEU A 19 13.56 -2.96 6.05
N SER A 20 14.31 -2.09 5.37
CA SER A 20 15.76 -1.98 5.58
C SER A 20 16.12 -1.43 6.95
N ASN A 21 15.19 -0.68 7.58
CA ASN A 21 15.33 -0.17 8.95
C ASN A 21 13.97 -0.24 9.63
N PRO A 22 13.94 -0.39 10.96
CA PRO A 22 12.67 -0.39 11.68
C PRO A 22 11.92 0.93 11.56
N VAL A 23 10.59 0.88 11.54
CA VAL A 23 9.77 2.09 11.58
C VAL A 23 10.08 2.92 12.83
N SER A 24 10.35 2.23 13.95
CA SER A 24 10.70 2.88 15.23
C SER A 24 11.98 3.71 15.17
N SER A 25 12.86 3.47 14.18
CA SER A 25 14.07 4.27 13.98
C SER A 25 13.83 5.53 13.14
N MET A 26 12.64 5.70 12.58
CA MET A 26 12.28 6.88 11.80
C MET A 26 11.71 7.97 12.72
N PRO A 27 12.10 9.24 12.54
CA PRO A 27 11.61 10.34 13.39
C PRO A 27 10.09 10.47 13.39
N ASN A 28 9.43 10.33 12.24
CA ASN A 28 8.01 10.60 12.11
C ASN A 28 7.17 9.37 11.74
N GLY A 29 7.72 8.46 10.95
CA GLY A 29 7.01 7.28 10.49
C GLY A 29 7.40 6.87 9.08
N ILE A 30 6.43 6.42 8.32
CA ILE A 30 6.64 5.95 6.94
C ILE A 30 5.62 6.56 5.98
N VAL A 31 6.02 6.65 4.72
CA VAL A 31 5.11 6.99 3.61
C VAL A 31 5.07 5.80 2.68
N LEU A 32 3.87 5.32 2.41
CA LEU A 32 3.60 4.26 1.43
C LEU A 32 3.25 4.92 0.10
N VAL A 33 3.90 4.50 -0.96
CA VAL A 33 3.71 5.06 -2.30
C VAL A 33 3.16 3.99 -3.23
N PHE A 34 1.95 4.23 -3.72
CA PHE A 34 1.28 3.34 -4.68
C PHE A 34 1.22 3.99 -6.05
N THR A 35 1.14 3.17 -7.07
CA THR A 35 0.84 3.60 -8.43
C THR A 35 -0.12 2.61 -9.08
N GLU A 36 -0.70 3.02 -10.21
CA GLU A 36 -1.57 2.15 -10.98
C GLU A 36 -0.76 1.04 -11.65
N TYR A 37 -1.38 -0.13 -11.80
CA TYR A 37 -0.83 -1.25 -12.54
C TYR A 37 -1.74 -1.52 -13.75
N ALA A 38 -1.21 -1.35 -14.94
CA ALA A 38 -1.95 -1.52 -16.17
C ALA A 38 -1.04 -2.08 -17.27
N ASP A 39 -1.60 -2.88 -18.17
CA ASP A 39 -0.88 -3.46 -19.31
C ASP A 39 0.39 -4.22 -18.89
N GLY A 40 0.32 -4.92 -17.75
CA GLY A 40 1.40 -5.76 -17.27
C GLY A 40 2.55 -5.03 -16.58
N ALA A 41 2.38 -3.75 -16.26
CA ALA A 41 3.43 -2.96 -15.60
C ALA A 41 2.86 -1.86 -14.71
N ALA A 42 3.67 -1.41 -13.75
CA ALA A 42 3.39 -0.20 -13.00
C ALA A 42 3.48 1.01 -13.94
N THR A 43 2.51 1.90 -13.86
CA THR A 43 2.49 3.09 -14.72
C THR A 43 3.57 4.10 -14.36
N ASP A 44 3.94 4.14 -13.08
CA ASP A 44 4.93 5.06 -12.50
C ASP A 44 4.62 6.54 -12.78
N TYR A 45 3.36 6.88 -12.65
CA TYR A 45 2.88 8.26 -12.59
C TYR A 45 1.55 8.27 -11.82
N SER A 46 1.07 9.44 -11.46
CA SER A 46 -0.14 9.62 -10.64
C SER A 46 -0.05 8.82 -9.33
N TYR A 47 1.04 9.03 -8.62
CA TYR A 47 1.29 8.30 -7.38
C TYR A 47 0.31 8.70 -6.27
N SER A 48 -0.07 7.72 -5.47
CA SER A 48 -0.85 7.90 -4.26
C SER A 48 0.07 7.66 -3.05
N CYS A 49 0.25 8.69 -2.23
CA CYS A 49 1.16 8.65 -1.08
C CYS A 49 0.36 8.71 0.22
N HIS A 50 0.67 7.80 1.14
CA HIS A 50 -0.04 7.69 2.41
C HIS A 50 0.94 7.67 3.56
N PHE A 51 0.78 8.63 4.47
CA PHE A 51 1.60 8.71 5.68
C PHE A 51 1.02 7.82 6.79
N VAL A 52 1.89 7.02 7.41
CA VAL A 52 1.58 6.24 8.60
C VAL A 52 2.50 6.74 9.72
N PRO A 53 1.96 7.39 10.75
CA PRO A 53 2.77 7.86 11.86
C PRO A 53 3.48 6.70 12.58
N ARG A 54 4.71 6.93 13.03
CA ARG A 54 5.44 5.95 13.83
C ARG A 54 4.62 5.49 15.04
N ARG A 55 3.95 6.42 15.69
CA ARG A 55 3.14 6.12 16.87
C ARG A 55 2.03 5.14 16.58
N GLU A 56 1.46 5.18 15.37
CA GLU A 56 0.41 4.25 14.96
C GLU A 56 0.93 2.81 14.90
N VAL A 57 2.15 2.62 14.38
CA VAL A 57 2.78 1.30 14.34
C VAL A 57 3.14 0.81 15.75
N GLU A 58 3.57 1.70 16.63
CA GLU A 58 3.85 1.37 18.04
C GLU A 58 2.60 0.95 18.81
N LEU A 59 1.46 1.62 18.56
CA LEU A 59 0.19 1.33 19.23
C LEU A 59 -0.47 0.06 18.71
N HIS A 60 -0.33 -0.21 17.41
CA HIS A 60 -1.03 -1.30 16.72
C HIS A 60 -0.06 -2.16 15.92
N PRO A 61 0.96 -2.78 16.55
CA PRO A 61 1.98 -3.54 15.83
C PRO A 61 1.35 -4.75 15.13
N GLY A 62 1.67 -4.90 13.84
CA GLY A 62 1.19 -6.01 13.03
C GLY A 62 -0.31 -5.97 12.70
N LYS A 63 -1.00 -4.89 13.04
CA LYS A 63 -2.42 -4.74 12.72
C LYS A 63 -2.63 -4.17 11.33
N SER A 64 -3.81 -4.42 10.78
CA SER A 64 -4.16 -3.95 9.44
C SER A 64 -4.43 -2.45 9.41
N HIS A 65 -3.96 -1.83 8.34
CA HIS A 65 -4.28 -0.45 7.98
C HIS A 65 -4.84 -0.46 6.56
N VAL A 66 -5.80 0.41 6.29
CA VAL A 66 -6.50 0.45 5.00
C VAL A 66 -6.17 1.74 4.28
N PHE A 67 -5.81 1.61 3.00
CA PHE A 67 -5.47 2.74 2.14
C PHE A 67 -6.40 2.74 0.93
N ILE A 68 -6.91 3.90 0.57
CA ILE A 68 -7.76 4.06 -0.61
C ILE A 68 -6.97 4.80 -1.69
N THR A 69 -6.92 4.22 -2.88
CA THR A 69 -6.25 4.77 -4.05
C THR A 69 -7.26 4.99 -5.17
N VAL A 70 -7.06 6.02 -5.98
CA VAL A 70 -7.98 6.38 -7.06
C VAL A 70 -7.20 6.48 -8.38
N ALA A 71 -7.77 5.88 -9.45
CA ALA A 71 -7.29 6.03 -10.82
C ALA A 71 -8.24 6.99 -11.57
N PRO A 72 -7.90 8.27 -11.71
CA PRO A 72 -8.83 9.27 -12.26
C PRO A 72 -9.27 8.98 -13.70
N LYS A 73 -8.38 8.40 -14.52
CA LYS A 73 -8.68 8.12 -15.93
C LYS A 73 -9.61 6.93 -16.12
N LEU A 74 -9.47 5.91 -15.28
CA LEU A 74 -10.22 4.67 -15.41
C LEU A 74 -11.54 4.69 -14.64
N GLY A 75 -11.71 5.64 -13.72
CA GLY A 75 -12.90 5.71 -12.86
C GLY A 75 -12.97 4.61 -11.81
N TYR A 76 -11.86 3.92 -11.55
CA TYR A 76 -11.77 2.92 -10.48
C TYR A 76 -11.23 3.52 -9.22
N PHE A 77 -11.56 2.89 -8.11
CA PHE A 77 -10.78 3.04 -6.89
C PHE A 77 -10.35 1.65 -6.41
N GLY A 78 -9.28 1.61 -5.61
CA GLY A 78 -8.79 0.39 -5.00
C GLY A 78 -8.59 0.59 -3.52
N THR A 79 -8.63 -0.51 -2.77
CA THR A 79 -8.27 -0.52 -1.35
C THR A 79 -7.10 -1.45 -1.14
N LYS A 80 -6.16 -1.05 -0.29
CA LYS A 80 -5.05 -1.90 0.13
C LYS A 80 -5.12 -2.12 1.63
N TYR A 81 -5.15 -3.39 2.03
CA TYR A 81 -5.04 -3.85 3.41
C TYR A 81 -3.60 -4.26 3.65
N LEU A 82 -2.91 -3.57 4.55
CA LEU A 82 -1.53 -3.88 4.86
C LEU A 82 -1.38 -4.06 6.38
N TYR A 83 -0.75 -5.16 6.76
CA TYR A 83 -0.40 -5.43 8.14
C TYR A 83 0.99 -4.84 8.39
N ILE A 84 1.06 -3.75 9.14
CA ILE A 84 2.30 -3.00 9.34
C ILE A 84 2.88 -3.32 10.69
N ASP A 85 4.09 -3.87 10.68
CA ASP A 85 4.89 -4.12 11.88
C ASP A 85 6.15 -3.26 11.83
N ASP A 86 6.94 -3.28 12.89
CA ASP A 86 8.12 -2.45 13.01
C ASP A 86 9.17 -2.71 11.91
N THR A 87 9.31 -3.96 11.49
CA THR A 87 10.34 -4.36 10.52
C THR A 87 9.79 -4.98 9.23
N SER A 88 8.47 -5.12 9.11
CA SER A 88 7.87 -5.80 7.96
C SER A 88 6.47 -5.30 7.66
N ILE A 89 6.05 -5.48 6.42
CA ILE A 89 4.67 -5.20 5.98
C ILE A 89 4.18 -6.43 5.22
N LYS A 90 3.01 -6.94 5.63
CA LYS A 90 2.38 -8.10 5.02
C LYS A 90 1.10 -7.70 4.30
N GLY A 91 0.81 -8.36 3.18
CA GLY A 91 -0.39 -8.12 2.40
C GLY A 91 -1.59 -8.98 2.79
N ASN A 92 -2.65 -8.88 2.00
CA ASN A 92 -3.93 -9.54 2.22
C ASN A 92 -4.52 -9.95 0.87
N ALA A 93 -5.28 -11.05 0.85
CA ALA A 93 -5.93 -11.56 -0.37
C ALA A 93 -6.88 -10.53 -1.00
N LEU A 94 -7.48 -9.63 -0.22
CA LEU A 94 -8.33 -8.55 -0.72
C LEU A 94 -7.59 -7.60 -1.66
N ASN A 95 -6.26 -7.55 -1.59
CA ASN A 95 -5.44 -6.65 -2.41
C ASN A 95 -5.38 -7.04 -3.89
N ILE A 96 -5.89 -8.21 -4.24
CA ILE A 96 -5.97 -8.68 -5.62
C ILE A 96 -7.40 -8.86 -6.11
N ASP A 97 -8.39 -8.31 -5.40
CA ASP A 97 -9.78 -8.34 -5.85
C ASP A 97 -9.97 -7.53 -7.13
N GLU A 98 -10.75 -8.07 -8.06
CA GLU A 98 -11.04 -7.45 -9.35
C GLU A 98 -12.53 -7.10 -9.48
N ASN A 99 -12.80 -5.89 -9.99
CA ASN A 99 -14.14 -5.46 -10.41
C ASN A 99 -15.24 -5.73 -9.37
N VAL A 100 -14.94 -5.45 -8.12
CA VAL A 100 -15.92 -5.57 -7.03
C VAL A 100 -16.85 -4.35 -7.08
N LYS A 101 -18.15 -4.60 -7.27
CA LYS A 101 -19.14 -3.55 -7.28
C LYS A 101 -19.61 -3.27 -5.86
N THR A 102 -19.52 -2.02 -5.43
CA THR A 102 -20.02 -1.61 -4.13
C THR A 102 -21.54 -1.47 -4.16
N SER A 103 -22.19 -1.36 -2.98
CA SER A 103 -23.62 -1.17 -2.86
C SER A 103 -24.13 0.12 -3.52
N CYS A 104 -23.29 1.13 -3.68
CA CYS A 104 -23.62 2.37 -4.38
C CYS A 104 -23.28 2.33 -5.88
N GLY A 105 -22.87 1.19 -6.41
CA GLY A 105 -22.61 1.02 -7.84
C GLY A 105 -21.22 1.38 -8.32
N ILE A 106 -20.32 1.79 -7.43
CA ILE A 106 -18.94 2.13 -7.78
C ILE A 106 -18.14 0.84 -7.96
N VAL A 107 -17.36 0.75 -9.04
CA VAL A 107 -16.48 -0.39 -9.27
C VAL A 107 -15.17 -0.19 -8.56
N ARG A 108 -14.79 -1.15 -7.71
CA ARG A 108 -13.50 -1.21 -7.05
C ARG A 108 -12.64 -2.28 -7.70
N ASN A 109 -11.40 -1.96 -7.99
CA ASN A 109 -10.45 -2.94 -8.50
C ASN A 109 -9.10 -2.74 -7.81
N SER A 110 -8.86 -3.53 -6.76
CA SER A 110 -7.63 -3.45 -5.96
C SER A 110 -6.40 -3.95 -6.73
N LYS A 111 -6.59 -4.77 -7.76
CA LYS A 111 -5.52 -5.31 -8.61
C LYS A 111 -4.96 -4.28 -9.60
N HIS A 112 -5.59 -3.12 -9.75
CA HIS A 112 -5.07 -2.04 -10.57
C HIS A 112 -4.03 -1.16 -9.84
N PHE A 113 -3.65 -1.51 -8.61
CA PHE A 113 -2.72 -0.72 -7.83
C PHE A 113 -1.64 -1.61 -7.21
N VAL A 114 -0.43 -1.09 -7.17
CA VAL A 114 0.73 -1.78 -6.59
C VAL A 114 1.48 -0.86 -5.64
N LEU A 115 2.05 -1.45 -4.60
CA LEU A 115 2.98 -0.75 -3.73
C LEU A 115 4.33 -0.65 -4.44
N ARG A 116 4.88 0.56 -4.52
CA ARG A 116 6.15 0.85 -5.19
C ARG A 116 7.28 1.19 -4.23
N HIS A 117 6.99 1.94 -3.19
CA HIS A 117 8.01 2.40 -2.24
C HIS A 117 7.45 2.47 -0.84
N VAL A 118 8.33 2.25 0.13
CA VAL A 118 8.12 2.60 1.53
C VAL A 118 9.26 3.52 1.94
N ILE A 119 8.94 4.75 2.30
CA ILE A 119 9.92 5.79 2.61
C ILE A 119 9.84 6.10 4.10
N GLY A 120 10.97 6.02 4.80
CA GLY A 120 11.09 6.47 6.19
C GLY A 120 11.23 7.99 6.26
N VAL A 121 10.48 8.61 7.12
CA VAL A 121 10.45 10.07 7.26
C VAL A 121 10.60 10.54 8.70
#